data_b2410f9c41b750d146fa7456200b0692
#
_entry.id   b2410f9c41b750d146fa7456200b0692
#
_cell.length_a   1.000
_cell.length_b   1.000
_cell.length_c   1.000
_cell.angle_alpha   90.00
_cell.angle_beta   90.00
_cell.angle_gamma   90.00
#
_symmetry.space_group_name_H-M   'P 1'
#
loop_
_entity.id
_entity.type
_entity.pdbx_description
1 polymer ?
#
loop_
_entity_poly.entity_id
_entity_poly.type
_entity_poly.pdbx_seq_one_letter_code
_entity_poly.pdbx_strand_id
1 'polypeptide(L)'
;MKPTLDLSCFKNNDIRGIIGSQISEPFAYLLGKAFGEYTLSTTPETSFDGLAQVVIGRDNRETSPSLQEAMTKGLIESGIAVIDLGMTGTEEVYFATRHLKAIGGIQITASHNPINYNGMKLVGVGASPLSKHSGLNEIKQRILNLESKLVNLCDNPTVAQHADAEHLSTLQPYIDHLLSYIAPSKLLPMKIVVNAGNGVAGHIIDALEDRFTALDTPITFIKVQHTPDGKFPNGIPNPLIKENQTATRNAVLEHSADLGIAWDGDFDRCFFFDEKGNYIEGYYIVGLLAEAFLMKERNATVLHDMRMTWNTIEVAKQLDGNAIAVKAGHALIKDKMRQTNAIYGGEMSAHHYFRDFGYCDSGMIPWLLVIELVSKTQQSLYQLTSVSISKFPSSGEINRKVSNPDLVIASVLAYYQDCAVSIDYVDGLSMDMGSWRFNLRQSNTEPLIRLNVETKQNPTLLSDKVKELLSFLV
;
A
#
# COMPACT_ATOMS: atom_id res chain seq x y z
N MET A 1 9.71 -39.21 0.83
CA MET A 1 9.66 -38.03 -0.03
C MET A 1 9.80 -36.81 0.87
N LYS A 2 10.82 -35.94 0.69
CA LYS A 2 10.81 -34.64 1.34
C LYS A 2 9.63 -33.84 0.78
N PRO A 3 8.89 -33.09 1.62
CA PRO A 3 7.79 -32.27 1.12
C PRO A 3 8.36 -31.26 0.13
N THR A 4 7.84 -31.24 -1.08
CA THR A 4 8.08 -30.18 -2.06
C THR A 4 7.50 -28.87 -1.50
N LEU A 5 8.23 -27.74 -1.69
CA LEU A 5 7.76 -26.44 -1.26
C LEU A 5 6.44 -26.06 -1.93
N ASP A 6 5.47 -25.61 -1.14
CA ASP A 6 4.24 -25.04 -1.68
C ASP A 6 4.48 -23.58 -2.10
N LEU A 7 4.73 -23.36 -3.39
CA LEU A 7 4.97 -22.04 -3.97
C LEU A 7 3.68 -21.30 -4.39
N SER A 8 2.52 -21.70 -3.90
CA SER A 8 1.25 -20.97 -4.08
C SER A 8 1.20 -19.63 -3.31
N CYS A 9 2.19 -19.41 -2.41
CA CYS A 9 2.44 -18.12 -1.76
C CYS A 9 2.87 -17.00 -2.73
N PHE A 10 3.40 -17.32 -3.91
CA PHE A 10 3.67 -16.31 -4.95
C PHE A 10 2.36 -15.78 -5.51
N LYS A 11 2.03 -14.53 -5.18
CA LYS A 11 0.85 -13.82 -5.70
C LYS A 11 1.24 -12.98 -6.92
N ASN A 12 0.34 -12.13 -7.39
CA ASN A 12 0.61 -11.30 -8.58
C ASN A 12 1.69 -10.24 -8.34
N ASN A 13 1.73 -9.67 -7.12
CA ASN A 13 2.55 -8.49 -6.80
C ASN A 13 3.46 -8.68 -5.58
N ASP A 14 3.30 -9.75 -4.82
CA ASP A 14 4.05 -10.04 -3.60
C ASP A 14 4.08 -11.56 -3.31
N ILE A 15 4.74 -11.92 -2.22
CA ILE A 15 4.74 -13.28 -1.67
C ILE A 15 3.96 -13.23 -0.37
N ARG A 16 2.92 -14.09 -0.25
CA ARG A 16 2.05 -14.11 0.92
C ARG A 16 1.46 -15.48 1.14
N GLY A 17 1.61 -16.03 2.34
CA GLY A 17 1.17 -17.39 2.62
C GLY A 17 1.07 -17.71 4.11
N ILE A 18 0.56 -18.90 4.38
CA ILE A 18 0.38 -19.43 5.74
C ILE A 18 1.72 -19.91 6.28
N ILE A 19 2.03 -19.48 7.51
CA ILE A 19 3.23 -19.88 8.24
C ILE A 19 3.24 -21.40 8.45
N GLY A 20 4.44 -21.99 8.29
CA GLY A 20 4.70 -23.43 8.47
C GLY A 20 4.40 -24.27 7.23
N SER A 21 3.37 -23.94 6.44
CA SER A 21 3.03 -24.68 5.23
C SER A 21 3.57 -24.05 3.95
N GLN A 22 3.50 -22.73 3.83
CA GLN A 22 3.90 -21.97 2.64
C GLN A 22 5.08 -21.06 2.90
N ILE A 23 5.11 -20.43 4.07
CA ILE A 23 6.17 -19.53 4.52
C ILE A 23 6.88 -20.20 5.69
N SER A 24 8.19 -20.40 5.54
CA SER A 24 9.06 -21.03 6.54
C SER A 24 10.49 -20.50 6.40
N GLU A 25 11.35 -20.74 7.37
CA GLU A 25 12.76 -20.35 7.32
C GLU A 25 13.51 -21.01 6.15
N PRO A 26 13.33 -22.32 5.84
CA PRO A 26 13.92 -22.89 4.63
C PRO A 26 13.43 -22.24 3.33
N PHE A 27 12.15 -21.85 3.26
CA PHE A 27 11.64 -21.10 2.12
C PHE A 27 12.26 -19.71 2.03
N ALA A 28 12.34 -18.98 3.17
CA ALA A 28 12.93 -17.64 3.23
C ALA A 28 14.42 -17.65 2.83
N TYR A 29 15.19 -18.65 3.26
CA TYR A 29 16.58 -18.84 2.86
C TYR A 29 16.69 -19.02 1.32
N LEU A 30 15.90 -19.93 0.74
CA LEU A 30 15.92 -20.17 -0.70
C LEU A 30 15.47 -18.95 -1.50
N LEU A 31 14.48 -18.22 -0.99
CA LEU A 31 14.02 -16.97 -1.59
C LEU A 31 15.12 -15.91 -1.56
N GLY A 32 15.82 -15.74 -0.43
CA GLY A 32 16.96 -14.81 -0.30
C GLY A 32 18.04 -15.12 -1.32
N LYS A 33 18.44 -16.39 -1.44
CA LYS A 33 19.43 -16.83 -2.43
C LYS A 33 18.96 -16.59 -3.87
N ALA A 34 17.74 -16.99 -4.19
CA ALA A 34 17.17 -16.80 -5.52
C ALA A 34 17.00 -15.32 -5.91
N PHE A 35 16.61 -14.48 -4.94
CA PHE A 35 16.50 -13.04 -5.14
C PHE A 35 17.88 -12.39 -5.35
N GLY A 36 18.89 -12.76 -4.55
CA GLY A 36 20.26 -12.29 -4.73
C GLY A 36 20.83 -12.67 -6.09
N GLU A 37 20.70 -13.92 -6.50
CA GLU A 37 21.12 -14.38 -7.83
C GLU A 37 20.34 -13.66 -8.97
N TYR A 38 19.06 -13.38 -8.75
CA TYR A 38 18.23 -12.64 -9.72
C TYR A 38 18.72 -11.20 -9.87
N THR A 39 18.85 -10.47 -8.77
CA THR A 39 19.25 -9.05 -8.79
C THR A 39 20.65 -8.86 -9.35
N LEU A 40 21.60 -9.72 -9.02
CA LEU A 40 22.94 -9.71 -9.62
C LEU A 40 22.91 -9.96 -11.14
N SER A 41 22.04 -10.88 -11.62
CA SER A 41 21.97 -11.19 -13.05
C SER A 41 21.26 -10.13 -13.88
N THR A 42 20.41 -9.30 -13.25
CA THR A 42 19.59 -8.29 -13.94
C THR A 42 20.09 -6.86 -13.77
N THR A 43 21.03 -6.63 -12.83
CA THR A 43 21.59 -5.30 -12.56
C THR A 43 22.99 -5.22 -13.16
N PRO A 44 23.28 -4.25 -14.06
CA PRO A 44 24.63 -4.06 -14.60
C PRO A 44 25.63 -3.74 -13.48
N GLU A 45 26.84 -4.32 -13.52
CA GLU A 45 27.91 -4.08 -12.54
C GLU A 45 28.28 -2.58 -12.43
N THR A 46 28.06 -1.80 -13.49
CA THR A 46 28.27 -0.34 -13.50
C THR A 46 27.24 0.43 -12.69
N SER A 47 26.19 -0.23 -12.19
CA SER A 47 25.11 0.43 -11.44
C SER A 47 25.37 0.54 -9.94
N PHE A 48 26.45 -0.03 -9.45
CA PHE A 48 26.87 0.03 -8.03
C PHE A 48 28.39 0.07 -7.91
N ASP A 49 28.87 0.75 -6.85
CA ASP A 49 30.28 0.82 -6.52
C ASP A 49 30.61 -0.21 -5.42
N GLY A 50 31.52 -1.14 -5.70
CA GLY A 50 31.92 -2.18 -4.74
C GLY A 50 30.99 -3.40 -4.72
N LEU A 51 30.59 -3.88 -3.53
CA LEU A 51 29.69 -5.03 -3.39
C LEU A 51 28.24 -4.61 -3.64
N ALA A 52 27.53 -5.45 -4.39
CA ALA A 52 26.10 -5.28 -4.60
C ALA A 52 25.33 -5.39 -3.28
N GLN A 53 24.50 -4.41 -2.95
CA GLN A 53 23.79 -4.31 -1.68
C GLN A 53 22.32 -4.55 -1.84
N VAL A 54 21.70 -5.28 -0.88
CA VAL A 54 20.26 -5.43 -0.72
C VAL A 54 19.86 -4.97 0.67
N VAL A 55 18.83 -4.13 0.72
CA VAL A 55 18.24 -3.66 1.98
C VAL A 55 17.19 -4.66 2.44
N ILE A 56 17.17 -5.01 3.72
CA ILE A 56 16.15 -5.86 4.32
C ILE A 56 15.55 -5.21 5.57
N GLY A 57 14.23 -5.28 5.68
CA GLY A 57 13.48 -4.85 6.85
C GLY A 57 12.35 -5.82 7.17
N ARG A 58 11.75 -5.69 8.34
CA ARG A 58 10.65 -6.54 8.77
C ARG A 58 9.59 -5.80 9.56
N ASP A 59 8.34 -6.29 9.50
CA ASP A 59 7.30 -5.89 10.42
C ASP A 59 7.48 -6.49 11.84
N ASN A 60 6.52 -6.25 12.72
CA ASN A 60 6.56 -6.72 14.11
C ASN A 60 5.92 -8.09 14.34
N ARG A 61 5.52 -8.84 13.29
CA ARG A 61 4.99 -10.21 13.46
C ARG A 61 6.02 -11.11 14.13
N GLU A 62 5.57 -11.99 15.04
CA GLU A 62 6.47 -12.87 15.83
C GLU A 62 7.37 -13.77 14.97
N THR A 63 6.96 -14.09 13.74
CA THR A 63 7.73 -14.92 12.80
C THR A 63 8.67 -14.12 11.89
N SER A 64 8.54 -12.78 11.84
CA SER A 64 9.34 -11.96 10.93
C SER A 64 10.84 -11.97 11.26
N PRO A 65 11.30 -11.99 12.53
CA PRO A 65 12.73 -12.05 12.84
C PRO A 65 13.43 -13.30 12.30
N SER A 66 12.88 -14.49 12.52
CA SER A 66 13.50 -15.75 12.05
C SER A 66 13.48 -15.88 10.53
N LEU A 67 12.44 -15.36 9.87
CA LEU A 67 12.38 -15.30 8.40
C LEU A 67 13.43 -14.32 7.84
N GLN A 68 13.63 -13.17 8.50
CA GLN A 68 14.66 -12.20 8.12
C GLN A 68 16.06 -12.83 8.22
N GLU A 69 16.36 -13.49 9.33
CA GLU A 69 17.65 -14.16 9.53
C GLU A 69 17.92 -15.21 8.44
N ALA A 70 16.96 -16.07 8.17
CA ALA A 70 17.08 -17.10 7.13
C ALA A 70 17.26 -16.49 5.73
N MET A 71 16.53 -15.44 5.41
CA MET A 71 16.64 -14.73 4.13
C MET A 71 17.99 -14.05 3.96
N THR A 72 18.48 -13.38 5.02
CA THR A 72 19.79 -12.75 5.06
C THR A 72 20.91 -13.75 4.75
N LYS A 73 20.87 -14.95 5.33
CA LYS A 73 21.82 -16.04 5.02
C LYS A 73 21.80 -16.40 3.54
N GLY A 74 20.61 -16.54 2.95
CA GLY A 74 20.47 -16.83 1.53
C GLY A 74 21.03 -15.73 0.61
N LEU A 75 20.81 -14.47 0.95
CA LEU A 75 21.35 -13.31 0.24
C LEU A 75 22.89 -13.29 0.29
N ILE A 76 23.48 -13.43 1.48
CA ILE A 76 24.92 -13.43 1.66
C ILE A 76 25.59 -14.56 0.87
N GLU A 77 24.99 -15.76 0.87
CA GLU A 77 25.50 -16.88 0.10
C GLU A 77 25.39 -16.70 -1.42
N SER A 78 24.55 -15.77 -1.90
CA SER A 78 24.51 -15.40 -3.31
C SER A 78 25.54 -14.33 -3.70
N GLY A 79 26.35 -13.84 -2.74
CA GLY A 79 27.37 -12.80 -2.96
C GLY A 79 26.87 -11.37 -2.74
N ILE A 80 25.72 -11.20 -2.09
CA ILE A 80 25.12 -9.90 -1.75
C ILE A 80 25.60 -9.42 -0.38
N ALA A 81 25.96 -8.15 -0.27
CA ALA A 81 26.09 -7.46 1.01
C ALA A 81 24.69 -7.04 1.50
N VAL A 82 24.35 -7.38 2.74
CA VAL A 82 23.00 -7.13 3.27
C VAL A 82 23.03 -5.95 4.25
N ILE A 83 22.12 -4.99 4.04
CA ILE A 83 21.86 -3.89 4.96
C ILE A 83 20.57 -4.17 5.70
N ASP A 84 20.68 -4.44 7.00
CA ASP A 84 19.55 -4.72 7.88
C ASP A 84 19.06 -3.44 8.56
N LEU A 85 17.81 -3.06 8.25
CA LEU A 85 17.14 -1.92 8.86
C LEU A 85 16.42 -2.27 10.17
N GLY A 86 16.32 -3.56 10.52
CA GLY A 86 15.55 -4.01 11.68
C GLY A 86 14.05 -3.97 11.46
N MET A 87 13.32 -3.49 12.47
CA MET A 87 11.87 -3.36 12.42
C MET A 87 11.49 -2.08 11.69
N THR A 88 10.78 -2.21 10.56
CA THR A 88 10.43 -1.13 9.63
C THR A 88 9.07 -1.36 9.00
N GLY A 89 8.51 -0.31 8.39
CA GLY A 89 7.44 -0.43 7.44
C GLY A 89 7.91 -0.60 6.01
N THR A 90 6.97 -0.90 5.15
CA THR A 90 7.23 -1.16 3.73
C THR A 90 7.90 0.04 3.04
N GLU A 91 7.43 1.25 3.29
CA GLU A 91 7.95 2.46 2.63
C GLU A 91 9.35 2.88 3.10
N GLU A 92 9.78 2.50 4.32
CA GLU A 92 11.16 2.71 4.78
C GLU A 92 12.15 1.88 3.95
N VAL A 93 11.78 0.64 3.62
CA VAL A 93 12.59 -0.19 2.71
C VAL A 93 12.65 0.41 1.31
N TYR A 94 11.55 0.97 0.80
CA TYR A 94 11.58 1.68 -0.49
C TYR A 94 12.50 2.88 -0.46
N PHE A 95 12.40 3.70 0.60
CA PHE A 95 13.26 4.85 0.80
C PHE A 95 14.73 4.44 0.88
N ALA A 96 15.06 3.49 1.76
CA ALA A 96 16.43 3.03 1.98
C ALA A 96 17.05 2.42 0.71
N THR A 97 16.28 1.59 -0.04
CA THR A 97 16.74 1.02 -1.32
C THR A 97 17.17 2.10 -2.31
N ARG A 98 16.44 3.21 -2.38
CA ARG A 98 16.76 4.34 -3.25
C ARG A 98 17.89 5.20 -2.69
N HIS A 99 17.82 5.54 -1.41
CA HIS A 99 18.77 6.42 -0.71
C HIS A 99 20.18 5.84 -0.73
N LEU A 100 20.31 4.56 -0.46
CA LEU A 100 21.58 3.82 -0.43
C LEU A 100 21.99 3.30 -1.81
N LYS A 101 21.19 3.53 -2.86
CA LYS A 101 21.40 3.00 -4.22
C LYS A 101 21.58 1.48 -4.24
N ALA A 102 20.88 0.77 -3.36
CA ALA A 102 20.88 -0.68 -3.31
C ALA A 102 20.26 -1.28 -4.59
N ILE A 103 20.73 -2.48 -4.97
CA ILE A 103 20.21 -3.17 -6.16
C ILE A 103 18.86 -3.86 -5.92
N GLY A 104 18.41 -3.91 -4.66
CA GLY A 104 17.11 -4.42 -4.28
C GLY A 104 16.76 -4.14 -2.84
N GLY A 105 15.49 -4.35 -2.51
CA GLY A 105 14.97 -4.23 -1.14
C GLY A 105 13.93 -5.32 -0.84
N ILE A 106 13.88 -5.73 0.40
CA ILE A 106 12.97 -6.76 0.91
C ILE A 106 12.31 -6.26 2.18
N GLN A 107 10.97 -6.22 2.18
CA GLN A 107 10.20 -6.06 3.41
C GLN A 107 9.52 -7.37 3.76
N ILE A 108 9.83 -7.92 4.94
CA ILE A 108 9.15 -9.11 5.47
C ILE A 108 7.90 -8.64 6.21
N THR A 109 6.75 -8.95 5.64
CA THR A 109 5.44 -8.52 6.16
C THR A 109 4.30 -9.30 5.52
N ALA A 110 3.20 -9.42 6.24
CA ALA A 110 1.91 -9.78 5.67
C ALA A 110 0.88 -8.65 5.81
N SER A 111 1.32 -7.39 6.09
CA SER A 111 0.45 -6.22 6.19
C SER A 111 -0.76 -6.50 7.11
N HIS A 112 -1.95 -6.43 6.56
CA HIS A 112 -3.23 -6.65 7.23
C HIS A 112 -3.80 -8.09 7.12
N ASN A 113 -3.00 -9.08 6.69
CA ASN A 113 -3.44 -10.47 6.66
C ASN A 113 -3.58 -11.05 8.08
N PRO A 114 -4.38 -12.13 8.25
CA PRO A 114 -4.52 -12.81 9.53
C PRO A 114 -3.18 -13.16 10.20
N ILE A 115 -3.20 -13.37 11.52
CA ILE A 115 -1.99 -13.57 12.34
C ILE A 115 -1.13 -14.76 11.90
N ASN A 116 -1.75 -15.80 11.34
CA ASN A 116 -1.09 -17.01 10.85
C ASN A 116 -0.46 -16.86 9.45
N TYR A 117 -0.42 -15.65 8.90
CA TYR A 117 0.23 -15.33 7.63
C TYR A 117 1.53 -14.58 7.86
N ASN A 118 2.46 -14.74 6.91
CA ASN A 118 3.57 -13.83 6.67
C ASN A 118 3.88 -13.77 5.17
N GLY A 119 4.84 -12.96 4.78
CA GLY A 119 5.19 -12.78 3.37
C GLY A 119 6.35 -11.84 3.16
N MET A 120 6.60 -11.51 1.89
CA MET A 120 7.69 -10.64 1.48
C MET A 120 7.25 -9.76 0.31
N LYS A 121 7.53 -8.46 0.43
CA LYS A 121 7.47 -7.50 -0.68
C LYS A 121 8.89 -7.29 -1.19
N LEU A 122 9.10 -7.49 -2.49
CA LEU A 122 10.39 -7.41 -3.14
C LEU A 122 10.44 -6.23 -4.10
N VAL A 123 11.51 -5.47 -4.07
CA VAL A 123 11.77 -4.40 -5.03
C VAL A 123 13.18 -4.52 -5.61
N GLY A 124 13.35 -4.11 -6.85
CA GLY A 124 14.64 -3.99 -7.53
C GLY A 124 15.23 -2.57 -7.41
N VAL A 125 16.15 -2.26 -8.31
CA VAL A 125 16.82 -0.96 -8.40
C VAL A 125 15.79 0.18 -8.44
N GLY A 126 16.08 1.24 -7.66
CA GLY A 126 15.21 2.41 -7.54
C GLY A 126 13.86 2.12 -6.88
N ALA A 127 13.76 1.05 -6.09
CA ALA A 127 12.54 0.54 -5.48
C ALA A 127 11.45 0.19 -6.52
N SER A 128 11.86 -0.27 -7.72
CA SER A 128 10.92 -0.76 -8.73
C SER A 128 10.24 -2.05 -8.24
N PRO A 129 8.90 -2.17 -8.33
CA PRO A 129 8.21 -3.32 -7.78
C PRO A 129 8.52 -4.59 -8.58
N LEU A 130 8.71 -5.71 -7.89
CA LEU A 130 8.74 -7.02 -8.52
C LEU A 130 7.33 -7.61 -8.49
N SER A 131 6.84 -7.99 -9.66
CA SER A 131 5.53 -8.60 -9.87
C SER A 131 5.66 -9.90 -10.66
N LYS A 132 4.55 -10.60 -10.82
CA LYS A 132 4.49 -11.79 -11.69
C LYS A 132 5.02 -11.52 -13.10
N HIS A 133 4.91 -10.29 -13.60
CA HIS A 133 5.35 -9.87 -14.92
C HIS A 133 6.76 -9.26 -14.95
N SER A 134 7.35 -8.98 -13.76
CA SER A 134 8.63 -8.29 -13.63
C SER A 134 9.53 -8.93 -12.55
N GLY A 135 9.84 -10.23 -12.69
CA GLY A 135 10.85 -10.90 -11.86
C GLY A 135 10.34 -11.96 -10.90
N LEU A 136 9.13 -11.87 -10.30
CA LEU A 136 8.66 -12.88 -9.34
C LEU A 136 8.59 -14.29 -9.92
N ASN A 137 8.18 -14.45 -11.20
CA ASN A 137 8.16 -15.76 -11.84
C ASN A 137 9.56 -16.33 -12.04
N GLU A 138 10.54 -15.48 -12.37
CA GLU A 138 11.93 -15.93 -12.54
C GLU A 138 12.54 -16.34 -11.19
N ILE A 139 12.31 -15.55 -10.14
CA ILE A 139 12.74 -15.88 -8.77
C ILE A 139 12.11 -17.21 -8.34
N LYS A 140 10.82 -17.42 -8.62
CA LYS A 140 10.13 -18.69 -8.35
C LYS A 140 10.81 -19.89 -9.04
N GLN A 141 11.20 -19.74 -10.31
CA GLN A 141 11.91 -20.82 -11.04
C GLN A 141 13.30 -21.07 -10.46
N ARG A 142 14.03 -20.03 -10.03
CA ARG A 142 15.31 -20.18 -9.35
C ARG A 142 15.18 -20.98 -8.04
N ILE A 143 14.13 -20.73 -7.24
CA ILE A 143 13.85 -21.52 -6.02
C ILE A 143 13.69 -23.01 -6.36
N LEU A 144 12.88 -23.36 -7.37
CA LEU A 144 12.68 -24.75 -7.79
C LEU A 144 14.00 -25.42 -8.21
N ASN A 145 14.86 -24.70 -8.91
CA ASN A 145 16.18 -25.19 -9.31
C ASN A 145 17.13 -25.39 -8.10
N LEU A 146 17.10 -24.48 -7.12
CA LEU A 146 17.88 -24.57 -5.89
C LEU A 146 17.39 -25.72 -5.00
N GLU A 147 16.08 -25.90 -4.83
CA GLU A 147 15.48 -27.01 -4.09
C GLU A 147 15.92 -28.37 -4.65
N SER A 148 15.91 -28.53 -5.96
CA SER A 148 16.34 -29.76 -6.63
C SER A 148 17.82 -30.09 -6.39
N LYS A 149 18.68 -29.07 -6.30
CA LYS A 149 20.10 -29.21 -5.99
C LYS A 149 20.34 -29.58 -4.53
N LEU A 150 19.62 -28.97 -3.59
CA LEU A 150 19.71 -29.28 -2.15
C LEU A 150 19.35 -30.72 -1.83
N VAL A 151 18.41 -31.32 -2.55
CA VAL A 151 18.07 -32.75 -2.41
C VAL A 151 19.25 -33.63 -2.77
N ASN A 152 20.15 -33.17 -3.68
CA ASN A 152 21.32 -33.91 -4.14
C ASN A 152 22.60 -33.62 -3.31
N LEU A 153 22.59 -32.59 -2.43
CA LEU A 153 23.77 -32.13 -1.66
C LEU A 153 23.70 -32.44 -0.16
N CYS A 154 22.86 -33.42 0.27
CA CYS A 154 22.64 -33.73 1.69
C CYS A 154 23.86 -34.25 2.47
N ASP A 155 25.08 -34.24 1.93
CA ASP A 155 26.24 -34.87 2.57
C ASP A 155 27.39 -33.95 3.07
N ASN A 156 27.34 -32.61 2.85
CA ASN A 156 28.33 -31.73 3.51
C ASN A 156 27.84 -30.26 3.54
N PRO A 157 27.49 -29.71 4.71
CA PRO A 157 27.36 -28.27 4.85
C PRO A 157 28.79 -27.70 5.02
N THR A 158 29.36 -27.18 3.94
CA THR A 158 30.47 -26.21 4.07
C THR A 158 29.88 -24.97 4.73
N VAL A 159 30.15 -24.82 6.03
CA VAL A 159 29.92 -23.58 6.78
C VAL A 159 30.90 -22.55 6.23
N ALA A 160 30.48 -21.80 5.20
CA ALA A 160 31.18 -20.58 4.85
C ALA A 160 31.10 -19.66 6.10
N GLN A 161 32.20 -19.02 6.47
CA GLN A 161 32.17 -17.92 7.43
C GLN A 161 31.31 -16.82 6.78
N HIS A 162 30.09 -16.68 7.27
CA HIS A 162 29.18 -15.67 6.77
C HIS A 162 29.65 -14.31 7.31
N ALA A 163 29.81 -13.34 6.41
CA ALA A 163 29.82 -11.94 6.80
C ALA A 163 28.47 -11.62 7.45
N ASP A 164 28.46 -10.93 8.58
CA ASP A 164 27.24 -10.49 9.22
C ASP A 164 26.58 -9.39 8.37
N ALA A 165 25.26 -9.26 8.48
CA ALA A 165 24.56 -8.12 7.88
C ALA A 165 25.00 -6.82 8.56
N GLU A 166 25.14 -5.75 7.81
CA GLU A 166 25.37 -4.42 8.36
C GLU A 166 24.05 -3.85 8.89
N HIS A 167 23.99 -3.53 10.18
CA HIS A 167 22.86 -2.83 10.77
C HIS A 167 23.00 -1.33 10.53
N LEU A 168 22.05 -0.75 9.79
CA LEU A 168 22.06 0.67 9.43
C LEU A 168 20.67 1.27 9.62
N SER A 169 20.61 2.45 10.25
CA SER A 169 19.38 3.22 10.34
C SER A 169 19.33 4.30 9.26
N THR A 170 18.27 4.31 8.47
CA THR A 170 17.97 5.40 7.53
C THR A 170 16.84 6.29 8.03
N LEU A 171 16.48 6.21 9.33
CA LEU A 171 15.34 6.91 9.90
C LEU A 171 15.45 8.44 9.73
N GLN A 172 16.56 9.05 10.11
CA GLN A 172 16.68 10.51 10.02
C GLN A 172 16.62 11.05 8.58
N PRO A 173 17.37 10.51 7.60
CA PRO A 173 17.19 10.86 6.19
C PRO A 173 15.76 10.64 5.68
N TYR A 174 15.08 9.59 6.15
CA TYR A 174 13.70 9.34 5.78
C TYR A 174 12.75 10.39 6.36
N ILE A 175 12.88 10.76 7.64
CA ILE A 175 12.11 11.85 8.25
C ILE A 175 12.34 13.19 7.53
N ASP A 176 13.59 13.52 7.19
CA ASP A 176 13.90 14.74 6.42
C ASP A 176 13.24 14.69 5.04
N HIS A 177 13.21 13.53 4.38
CA HIS A 177 12.49 13.36 3.13
C HIS A 177 10.97 13.54 3.29
N LEU A 178 10.35 12.98 4.31
CA LEU A 178 8.93 13.17 4.59
C LEU A 178 8.59 14.66 4.79
N LEU A 179 9.40 15.36 5.57
CA LEU A 179 9.18 16.79 5.84
C LEU A 179 9.45 17.69 4.62
N SER A 180 10.16 17.21 3.60
CA SER A 180 10.33 17.94 2.35
C SER A 180 9.04 18.13 1.54
N TYR A 181 7.99 17.36 1.83
CA TYR A 181 6.68 17.49 1.18
C TYR A 181 5.85 18.68 1.68
N ILE A 182 6.16 19.19 2.88
CA ILE A 182 5.39 20.23 3.57
C ILE A 182 6.28 21.40 4.00
N ALA A 183 5.67 22.47 4.47
CA ALA A 183 6.35 23.57 5.12
C ALA A 183 6.01 23.58 6.62
N PRO A 184 6.77 22.89 7.52
CA PRO A 184 6.43 22.73 8.93
C PRO A 184 6.18 24.07 9.65
N SER A 185 6.95 25.11 9.35
CA SER A 185 6.82 26.46 9.93
C SER A 185 5.51 27.19 9.56
N LYS A 186 4.72 26.64 8.62
CA LYS A 186 3.43 27.20 8.19
C LYS A 186 2.23 26.39 8.71
N LEU A 187 2.47 25.31 9.43
CA LEU A 187 1.39 24.52 10.02
C LEU A 187 0.74 25.30 11.17
N LEU A 188 -0.58 25.23 11.22
CA LEU A 188 -1.37 25.77 12.32
C LEU A 188 -1.41 24.78 13.50
N PRO A 189 -1.70 25.26 14.73
CA PRO A 189 -1.92 24.36 15.85
C PRO A 189 -2.99 23.32 15.53
N MET A 190 -2.63 22.04 15.68
CA MET A 190 -3.54 20.91 15.46
C MET A 190 -3.31 19.80 16.48
N LYS A 191 -4.39 19.16 16.89
CA LYS A 191 -4.40 17.95 17.69
C LYS A 191 -4.79 16.78 16.78
N ILE A 192 -3.92 15.81 16.61
CA ILE A 192 -4.06 14.70 15.65
C ILE A 192 -4.08 13.37 16.40
N VAL A 193 -5.14 12.60 16.24
CA VAL A 193 -5.15 11.19 16.67
C VAL A 193 -4.35 10.38 15.67
N VAL A 194 -3.41 9.58 16.17
CA VAL A 194 -2.56 8.68 15.37
C VAL A 194 -2.69 7.25 15.90
N ASN A 195 -3.22 6.36 15.08
CA ASN A 195 -3.46 4.96 15.46
C ASN A 195 -2.55 4.03 14.64
N ALA A 196 -1.51 3.51 15.28
CA ALA A 196 -0.57 2.56 14.67
C ALA A 196 -1.13 1.12 14.61
N GLY A 197 -2.27 0.83 15.25
CA GLY A 197 -2.88 -0.50 15.26
C GLY A 197 -1.99 -1.60 15.86
N ASN A 198 -1.07 -1.25 16.77
CA ASN A 198 0.01 -2.12 17.24
C ASN A 198 0.94 -2.66 16.12
N GLY A 199 0.90 -2.04 14.93
CA GLY A 199 1.83 -2.25 13.82
C GLY A 199 3.12 -1.44 14.00
N VAL A 200 3.81 -1.19 12.90
CA VAL A 200 5.15 -0.56 12.94
C VAL A 200 5.16 0.94 12.69
N ALA A 201 4.01 1.62 12.54
CA ALA A 201 3.97 3.07 12.27
C ALA A 201 4.45 3.93 13.45
N GLY A 202 4.39 3.41 14.68
CA GLY A 202 4.61 4.19 15.91
C GLY A 202 5.96 4.89 15.97
N HIS A 203 7.06 4.21 15.62
CA HIS A 203 8.41 4.79 15.68
C HIS A 203 8.63 5.97 14.71
N ILE A 204 7.92 5.97 13.57
CA ILE A 204 7.97 7.10 12.64
C ILE A 204 7.24 8.30 13.22
N ILE A 205 6.09 8.07 13.88
CA ILE A 205 5.35 9.13 14.56
C ILE A 205 6.17 9.72 15.70
N ASP A 206 6.89 8.90 16.48
CA ASP A 206 7.78 9.38 17.54
C ASP A 206 8.90 10.27 16.95
N ALA A 207 9.55 9.83 15.88
CA ALA A 207 10.60 10.59 15.21
C ALA A 207 10.07 11.91 14.58
N LEU A 208 8.85 11.91 14.04
CA LEU A 208 8.20 13.12 13.53
C LEU A 208 7.81 14.08 14.66
N GLU A 209 7.33 13.56 15.80
CA GLU A 209 7.01 14.37 16.98
C GLU A 209 8.26 15.07 17.51
N ASP A 210 9.37 14.35 17.66
CA ASP A 210 10.66 14.93 18.05
C ASP A 210 11.10 16.02 17.07
N ARG A 211 10.93 15.78 15.78
CA ARG A 211 11.31 16.74 14.74
C ARG A 211 10.41 17.97 14.73
N PHE A 212 9.09 17.80 14.89
CA PHE A 212 8.15 18.90 15.01
C PHE A 212 8.43 19.74 16.27
N THR A 213 8.75 19.09 17.38
CA THR A 213 9.17 19.78 18.61
C THR A 213 10.43 20.60 18.39
N ALA A 214 11.44 20.04 17.73
CA ALA A 214 12.69 20.76 17.41
C ALA A 214 12.51 21.95 16.45
N LEU A 215 11.42 21.93 15.66
CA LEU A 215 11.06 23.00 14.71
C LEU A 215 9.99 23.96 15.25
N ASP A 216 9.64 23.87 16.54
CA ASP A 216 8.53 24.63 17.16
C ASP A 216 7.21 24.50 16.38
N THR A 217 6.98 23.36 15.74
CA THR A 217 5.75 23.10 14.96
C THR A 217 4.62 22.77 15.93
N PRO A 218 3.47 23.46 15.89
CA PRO A 218 2.43 23.36 16.91
C PRO A 218 1.48 22.16 16.68
N ILE A 219 2.03 20.98 16.49
CA ILE A 219 1.28 19.72 16.30
C ILE A 219 1.35 18.91 17.60
N THR A 220 0.19 18.40 18.04
CA THR A 220 0.09 17.50 19.19
C THR A 220 -0.50 16.16 18.77
N PHE A 221 0.17 15.07 19.09
CA PHE A 221 -0.32 13.72 18.79
C PHE A 221 -1.04 13.09 19.98
N ILE A 222 -2.19 12.48 19.70
CA ILE A 222 -2.90 11.55 20.59
C ILE A 222 -2.65 10.14 20.07
N LYS A 223 -1.78 9.40 20.75
CA LYS A 223 -1.29 8.09 20.32
C LYS A 223 -2.24 6.97 20.75
N VAL A 224 -2.72 6.18 19.80
CA VAL A 224 -3.63 5.03 20.00
C VAL A 224 -2.97 3.78 19.48
N GLN A 225 -3.01 2.68 20.26
CA GLN A 225 -2.40 1.39 19.88
C GLN A 225 -0.99 1.56 19.28
N HIS A 226 -0.20 2.42 19.93
CA HIS A 226 1.02 3.00 19.37
C HIS A 226 2.22 2.04 19.42
N THR A 227 2.33 1.29 20.52
CA THR A 227 3.45 0.36 20.71
C THR A 227 3.29 -0.87 19.81
N PRO A 228 4.32 -1.23 19.03
CA PRO A 228 4.30 -2.44 18.23
C PRO A 228 4.09 -3.70 19.09
N ASP A 229 3.14 -4.55 18.69
CA ASP A 229 2.89 -5.85 19.34
C ASP A 229 2.53 -6.89 18.28
N GLY A 230 3.43 -7.86 18.04
CA GLY A 230 3.26 -8.89 17.02
C GLY A 230 2.09 -9.85 17.26
N LYS A 231 1.47 -9.80 18.44
CA LYS A 231 0.23 -10.55 18.77
C LYS A 231 -1.03 -9.82 18.35
N PHE A 232 -0.93 -8.53 18.04
CA PHE A 232 -2.06 -7.66 17.67
C PHE A 232 -3.25 -7.79 18.62
N PRO A 233 -3.11 -7.41 19.90
CA PRO A 233 -4.12 -7.61 20.94
C PRO A 233 -5.45 -6.90 20.64
N ASN A 234 -5.43 -5.88 19.79
CA ASN A 234 -6.60 -5.12 19.36
C ASN A 234 -7.12 -5.56 17.96
N GLY A 235 -6.67 -6.71 17.47
CA GLY A 235 -6.96 -7.22 16.14
C GLY A 235 -5.94 -6.74 15.09
N ILE A 236 -5.94 -7.40 13.95
CA ILE A 236 -5.05 -7.03 12.83
C ILE A 236 -5.44 -5.64 12.32
N PRO A 237 -4.50 -4.67 12.21
CA PRO A 237 -4.81 -3.32 11.78
C PRO A 237 -5.20 -3.29 10.29
N ASN A 238 -6.49 -3.10 10.07
CA ASN A 238 -7.07 -2.91 8.75
C ASN A 238 -8.24 -1.92 8.85
N PRO A 239 -8.00 -0.62 8.76
CA PRO A 239 -9.06 0.40 8.90
C PRO A 239 -10.12 0.39 7.78
N LEU A 240 -9.99 -0.42 6.73
CA LEU A 240 -11.08 -0.70 5.79
C LEU A 240 -12.23 -1.48 6.44
N ILE A 241 -11.93 -2.24 7.49
CA ILE A 241 -12.92 -2.96 8.27
C ILE A 241 -13.55 -2.00 9.28
N LYS A 242 -14.87 -1.87 9.26
CA LYS A 242 -15.61 -0.88 10.06
C LYS A 242 -15.36 -1.01 11.56
N GLU A 243 -15.23 -2.22 12.04
CA GLU A 243 -14.97 -2.54 13.45
C GLU A 243 -13.63 -1.94 13.91
N ASN A 244 -12.61 -1.95 13.06
CA ASN A 244 -11.28 -1.42 13.33
C ASN A 244 -11.21 0.12 13.32
N GLN A 245 -12.26 0.79 12.86
CA GLN A 245 -12.35 2.27 12.85
C GLN A 245 -12.71 2.84 14.22
N THR A 246 -13.32 2.02 15.10
CA THR A 246 -13.93 2.46 16.36
C THR A 246 -12.93 3.13 17.32
N ALA A 247 -11.72 2.59 17.46
CA ALA A 247 -10.71 3.12 18.35
C ALA A 247 -10.26 4.54 17.94
N THR A 248 -9.97 4.74 16.65
CA THR A 248 -9.56 6.04 16.11
C THR A 248 -10.70 7.06 16.21
N ARG A 249 -11.91 6.68 15.79
CA ARG A 249 -13.10 7.52 15.88
C ARG A 249 -13.35 8.00 17.29
N ASN A 250 -13.36 7.09 18.27
CA ASN A 250 -13.64 7.42 19.66
C ASN A 250 -12.57 8.36 20.24
N ALA A 251 -11.29 8.13 19.94
CA ALA A 251 -10.21 9.00 20.36
C ALA A 251 -10.33 10.42 19.76
N VAL A 252 -10.72 10.55 18.48
CA VAL A 252 -10.99 11.86 17.86
C VAL A 252 -12.05 12.62 18.63
N LEU A 253 -13.17 11.98 18.95
CA LEU A 253 -14.29 12.60 19.66
C LEU A 253 -13.95 12.93 21.12
N GLU A 254 -13.32 11.98 21.83
CA GLU A 254 -12.95 12.12 23.25
C GLU A 254 -11.98 13.27 23.47
N HIS A 255 -10.97 13.38 22.60
CA HIS A 255 -9.94 14.41 22.74
C HIS A 255 -10.25 15.70 21.97
N SER A 256 -11.40 15.78 21.29
CA SER A 256 -11.75 16.89 20.38
C SER A 256 -10.60 17.18 19.43
N ALA A 257 -10.10 16.15 18.76
CA ALA A 257 -8.99 16.25 17.83
C ALA A 257 -9.46 16.81 16.48
N ASP A 258 -8.57 17.53 15.79
CA ASP A 258 -8.87 18.14 14.47
C ASP A 258 -9.00 17.11 13.37
N LEU A 259 -8.31 15.98 13.49
CA LEU A 259 -8.44 14.82 12.61
C LEU A 259 -7.86 13.56 13.25
N GLY A 260 -8.20 12.41 12.68
CA GLY A 260 -7.63 11.11 13.03
C GLY A 260 -6.98 10.43 11.84
N ILE A 261 -5.91 9.70 12.11
CA ILE A 261 -5.15 8.93 11.13
C ILE A 261 -4.95 7.53 11.67
N ALA A 262 -5.11 6.54 10.81
CA ALA A 262 -4.79 5.16 11.11
C ALA A 262 -4.01 4.51 9.97
N TRP A 263 -3.23 3.49 10.27
CA TRP A 263 -2.44 2.73 9.30
C TRP A 263 -2.76 1.24 9.37
N ASP A 264 -2.37 0.51 8.34
CA ASP A 264 -2.30 -0.95 8.41
C ASP A 264 -0.94 -1.43 8.98
N GLY A 265 -0.72 -2.74 9.05
CA GLY A 265 0.38 -3.31 9.83
C GLY A 265 1.78 -2.87 9.44
N ASP A 266 2.02 -2.63 8.15
CA ASP A 266 3.29 -2.18 7.58
C ASP A 266 3.23 -0.76 7.00
N PHE A 267 2.20 0.00 7.37
CA PHE A 267 1.89 1.39 7.12
C PHE A 267 2.12 1.92 5.69
N ASP A 268 1.94 1.08 4.68
CA ASP A 268 1.95 1.56 3.29
C ASP A 268 0.61 2.18 2.86
N ARG A 269 -0.39 2.21 3.76
CA ARG A 269 -1.71 2.82 3.58
C ARG A 269 -2.05 3.77 4.72
N CYS A 270 -2.72 4.89 4.38
CA CYS A 270 -3.13 5.94 5.29
C CYS A 270 -4.64 6.15 5.24
N PHE A 271 -5.29 6.08 6.39
CA PHE A 271 -6.73 6.18 6.55
C PHE A 271 -7.10 7.39 7.41
N PHE A 272 -8.12 8.14 6.99
CA PHE A 272 -8.45 9.43 7.56
C PHE A 272 -9.80 9.44 8.25
N PHE A 273 -9.86 10.21 9.35
CA PHE A 273 -11.08 10.52 10.09
C PHE A 273 -11.15 12.04 10.26
N ASP A 274 -12.33 12.62 10.00
CA ASP A 274 -12.55 14.05 10.21
C ASP A 274 -12.71 14.37 11.70
N GLU A 275 -12.82 15.66 12.04
CA GLU A 275 -13.02 16.16 13.41
C GLU A 275 -14.35 15.72 14.06
N LYS A 276 -15.27 15.15 13.28
CA LYS A 276 -16.53 14.54 13.76
C LYS A 276 -16.39 13.03 13.97
N GLY A 277 -15.19 12.48 13.76
CA GLY A 277 -14.92 11.07 13.85
C GLY A 277 -15.47 10.24 12.68
N ASN A 278 -15.85 10.86 11.57
CA ASN A 278 -16.28 10.14 10.38
C ASN A 278 -15.06 9.62 9.61
N TYR A 279 -15.09 8.34 9.25
CA TYR A 279 -14.11 7.77 8.32
C TYR A 279 -14.32 8.39 6.92
N ILE A 280 -13.22 8.86 6.31
CA ILE A 280 -13.24 9.41 4.96
C ILE A 280 -12.75 8.32 4.00
N GLU A 281 -13.60 7.95 3.05
CA GLU A 281 -13.22 6.95 2.04
C GLU A 281 -12.00 7.42 1.24
N GLY A 282 -11.08 6.48 0.95
CA GLY A 282 -9.88 6.76 0.14
C GLY A 282 -10.18 7.44 -1.18
N TYR A 283 -11.32 7.16 -1.78
CA TYR A 283 -11.83 7.83 -2.99
C TYR A 283 -11.80 9.37 -2.91
N TYR A 284 -12.26 9.93 -1.79
CA TYR A 284 -12.29 11.40 -1.61
C TYR A 284 -10.91 11.96 -1.28
N ILE A 285 -10.10 11.20 -0.53
CA ILE A 285 -8.71 11.57 -0.25
C ILE A 285 -7.87 11.57 -1.54
N VAL A 286 -8.09 10.60 -2.44
CA VAL A 286 -7.43 10.57 -3.76
C VAL A 286 -7.74 11.85 -4.54
N GLY A 287 -8.99 12.30 -4.58
CA GLY A 287 -9.35 13.56 -5.24
C GLY A 287 -8.72 14.79 -4.57
N LEU A 288 -8.75 14.85 -3.23
CA LEU A 288 -8.15 15.94 -2.46
C LEU A 288 -6.64 16.07 -2.67
N LEU A 289 -5.91 14.96 -2.68
CA LEU A 289 -4.47 14.96 -2.93
C LEU A 289 -4.16 15.23 -4.41
N ALA A 290 -4.96 14.71 -5.35
CA ALA A 290 -4.83 15.04 -6.76
C ALA A 290 -4.96 16.55 -6.98
N GLU A 291 -5.92 17.20 -6.33
CA GLU A 291 -6.08 18.67 -6.35
C GLU A 291 -4.80 19.36 -5.84
N ALA A 292 -4.30 18.96 -4.66
CA ALA A 292 -3.11 19.54 -4.07
C ALA A 292 -1.89 19.46 -4.99
N PHE A 293 -1.71 18.34 -5.70
CA PHE A 293 -0.60 18.16 -6.63
C PHE A 293 -0.80 18.95 -7.94
N LEU A 294 -1.99 18.95 -8.51
CA LEU A 294 -2.29 19.69 -9.74
C LEU A 294 -2.25 21.20 -9.54
N MET A 295 -2.53 21.70 -8.34
CA MET A 295 -2.32 23.11 -7.99
C MET A 295 -0.83 23.51 -8.00
N LYS A 296 0.07 22.57 -7.67
CA LYS A 296 1.53 22.80 -7.69
C LYS A 296 2.11 22.64 -9.11
N GLU A 297 1.60 21.68 -9.89
CA GLU A 297 2.09 21.37 -11.25
C GLU A 297 0.91 21.21 -12.22
N ARG A 298 0.56 22.30 -12.90
CA ARG A 298 -0.52 22.31 -13.92
C ARG A 298 -0.17 21.42 -15.11
N ASN A 299 -1.18 20.90 -15.79
CA ASN A 299 -1.06 19.97 -16.92
C ASN A 299 -0.41 18.64 -16.58
N ALA A 300 -0.13 18.37 -15.30
CA ALA A 300 0.45 17.10 -14.89
C ALA A 300 -0.57 15.96 -14.95
N THR A 301 -0.04 14.73 -14.94
CA THR A 301 -0.84 13.51 -14.92
C THR A 301 -1.00 13.01 -13.49
N VAL A 302 -2.22 12.63 -13.13
CA VAL A 302 -2.56 11.90 -11.91
C VAL A 302 -3.22 10.57 -12.25
N LEU A 303 -2.95 9.53 -11.46
CA LEU A 303 -3.58 8.22 -11.64
C LEU A 303 -4.60 7.95 -10.54
N HIS A 304 -5.66 7.23 -10.91
CA HIS A 304 -6.64 6.70 -9.97
C HIS A 304 -7.12 5.32 -10.40
N ASP A 305 -7.65 4.53 -9.48
CA ASP A 305 -8.23 3.23 -9.84
C ASP A 305 -9.62 3.36 -10.50
N MET A 306 -10.05 2.27 -11.15
CA MET A 306 -11.31 2.22 -11.90
C MET A 306 -12.55 2.08 -11.03
N ARG A 307 -12.41 1.80 -9.76
CA ARG A 307 -13.56 1.54 -8.86
C ARG A 307 -14.44 2.75 -8.70
N MET A 308 -13.82 3.93 -8.50
CA MET A 308 -14.46 5.22 -8.34
C MET A 308 -13.64 6.28 -9.09
N THR A 309 -14.28 7.05 -9.98
CA THR A 309 -13.51 7.84 -10.96
C THR A 309 -13.88 9.31 -11.02
N TRP A 310 -15.17 9.63 -10.89
CA TRP A 310 -15.68 10.97 -11.24
C TRP A 310 -15.08 12.11 -10.41
N ASN A 311 -14.83 11.89 -9.11
CA ASN A 311 -14.24 12.93 -8.27
C ASN A 311 -12.84 13.34 -8.79
N THR A 312 -11.96 12.37 -9.03
CA THR A 312 -10.60 12.65 -9.51
C THR A 312 -10.58 13.22 -10.93
N ILE A 313 -11.45 12.70 -11.82
CA ILE A 313 -11.61 13.22 -13.20
C ILE A 313 -12.06 14.68 -13.17
N GLU A 314 -13.04 15.01 -12.33
CA GLU A 314 -13.55 16.38 -12.22
C GLU A 314 -12.48 17.35 -11.69
N VAL A 315 -11.75 16.95 -10.67
CA VAL A 315 -10.63 17.73 -10.12
C VAL A 315 -9.57 17.97 -11.20
N ALA A 316 -9.16 16.93 -11.90
CA ALA A 316 -8.18 17.07 -12.98
C ALA A 316 -8.66 18.01 -14.07
N LYS A 317 -9.94 17.91 -14.49
CA LYS A 317 -10.53 18.79 -15.49
C LYS A 317 -10.55 20.26 -15.05
N GLN A 318 -10.85 20.53 -13.77
CA GLN A 318 -10.91 21.91 -13.26
C GLN A 318 -9.53 22.57 -13.16
N LEU A 319 -8.46 21.79 -13.05
CA LEU A 319 -7.09 22.26 -12.89
C LEU A 319 -6.21 22.03 -14.13
N ASP A 320 -6.82 21.79 -15.29
CA ASP A 320 -6.13 21.53 -16.55
C ASP A 320 -5.15 20.34 -16.46
N GLY A 321 -5.41 19.39 -15.56
CA GLY A 321 -4.63 18.17 -15.38
C GLY A 321 -5.16 17.01 -16.22
N ASN A 322 -4.40 15.92 -16.25
CA ASN A 322 -4.77 14.68 -16.92
C ASN A 322 -5.00 13.56 -15.91
N ALA A 323 -6.23 13.03 -15.81
CA ALA A 323 -6.57 11.88 -14.97
C ALA A 323 -6.57 10.61 -15.81
N ILE A 324 -5.77 9.62 -15.41
CA ILE A 324 -5.71 8.31 -16.06
C ILE A 324 -6.21 7.24 -15.08
N ALA A 325 -7.25 6.55 -15.48
CA ALA A 325 -7.76 5.39 -14.74
C ALA A 325 -6.90 4.17 -14.99
N VAL A 326 -6.61 3.40 -13.94
CA VAL A 326 -5.78 2.21 -13.98
C VAL A 326 -6.41 1.05 -13.22
N LYS A 327 -6.02 -0.16 -13.58
CA LYS A 327 -6.37 -1.35 -12.81
C LYS A 327 -5.77 -1.28 -11.41
N ALA A 328 -6.57 -1.64 -10.38
CA ALA A 328 -6.11 -1.70 -9.00
C ALA A 328 -4.94 -2.68 -8.80
N GLY A 329 -3.94 -2.26 -8.03
CA GLY A 329 -2.77 -3.06 -7.69
C GLY A 329 -1.47 -2.26 -7.73
N HIS A 330 -0.76 -2.23 -6.60
CA HIS A 330 0.38 -1.34 -6.37
C HIS A 330 1.48 -1.43 -7.44
N ALA A 331 1.81 -2.63 -7.94
CA ALA A 331 2.82 -2.78 -8.99
C ALA A 331 2.36 -2.15 -10.32
N LEU A 332 1.10 -2.36 -10.71
CA LEU A 332 0.54 -1.82 -11.97
C LEU A 332 0.49 -0.30 -11.95
N ILE A 333 0.11 0.29 -10.81
CA ILE A 333 0.06 1.73 -10.64
C ILE A 333 1.47 2.34 -10.68
N LYS A 334 2.42 1.77 -9.93
CA LYS A 334 3.83 2.20 -9.94
C LYS A 334 4.44 2.17 -11.34
N ASP A 335 4.18 1.10 -12.10
CA ASP A 335 4.66 0.97 -13.48
C ASP A 335 3.99 1.99 -14.41
N LYS A 336 2.68 2.19 -14.28
CA LYS A 336 1.96 3.19 -15.08
C LYS A 336 2.40 4.60 -14.75
N MET A 337 2.65 4.93 -13.48
CA MET A 337 3.19 6.22 -13.07
C MET A 337 4.56 6.49 -13.72
N ARG A 338 5.46 5.51 -13.75
CA ARG A 338 6.77 5.65 -14.42
C ARG A 338 6.60 5.88 -15.91
N GLN A 339 5.71 5.13 -16.57
CA GLN A 339 5.44 5.27 -18.02
C GLN A 339 4.86 6.64 -18.39
N THR A 340 4.03 7.22 -17.54
CA THR A 340 3.33 8.48 -17.80
C THR A 340 3.94 9.68 -17.10
N ASN A 341 4.99 9.48 -16.31
CA ASN A 341 5.57 10.48 -15.41
C ASN A 341 4.51 11.15 -14.52
N ALA A 342 3.52 10.37 -14.08
CA ALA A 342 2.46 10.89 -13.23
C ALA A 342 3.02 11.37 -11.89
N ILE A 343 2.56 12.55 -11.44
CA ILE A 343 3.06 13.19 -10.21
C ILE A 343 2.51 12.53 -8.95
N TYR A 344 1.29 11.98 -9.06
CA TYR A 344 0.55 11.36 -7.98
C TYR A 344 -0.32 10.22 -8.54
N GLY A 345 -0.53 9.20 -7.73
CA GLY A 345 -1.50 8.14 -7.97
C GLY A 345 -2.20 7.75 -6.68
N GLY A 346 -3.46 7.34 -6.77
CA GLY A 346 -4.20 6.94 -5.59
C GLY A 346 -5.18 5.81 -5.85
N GLU A 347 -5.41 4.99 -4.82
CA GLU A 347 -6.44 3.95 -4.80
C GLU A 347 -7.45 4.22 -3.69
N MET A 348 -8.71 3.85 -3.92
CA MET A 348 -9.72 3.90 -2.86
C MET A 348 -9.40 2.95 -1.68
N SER A 349 -8.46 2.02 -1.84
CA SER A 349 -7.92 1.17 -0.78
C SER A 349 -6.92 1.86 0.14
N ALA A 350 -6.76 3.19 -0.01
CA ALA A 350 -5.88 4.06 0.76
C ALA A 350 -4.37 3.90 0.49
N HIS A 351 -3.99 3.32 -0.66
CA HIS A 351 -2.63 3.47 -1.18
C HIS A 351 -2.51 4.80 -1.94
N HIS A 352 -1.44 5.54 -1.66
CA HIS A 352 -1.10 6.80 -2.31
C HIS A 352 0.34 6.76 -2.79
N TYR A 353 0.56 7.04 -4.06
CA TYR A 353 1.84 6.89 -4.76
C TYR A 353 2.38 8.25 -5.18
N PHE A 354 3.67 8.47 -5.04
CA PHE A 354 4.29 9.78 -5.27
C PHE A 354 5.50 9.66 -6.19
N ARG A 355 5.53 10.50 -7.27
CA ARG A 355 6.66 10.54 -8.20
C ARG A 355 7.97 10.78 -7.47
N ASP A 356 7.99 11.76 -6.58
CA ASP A 356 9.20 12.18 -5.87
C ASP A 356 9.62 11.19 -4.79
N PHE A 357 8.73 10.26 -4.42
CA PHE A 357 9.03 9.07 -3.62
C PHE A 357 9.40 7.85 -4.49
N GLY A 358 9.86 8.06 -5.75
CA GLY A 358 10.21 7.00 -6.69
C GLY A 358 9.01 6.21 -7.20
N TYR A 359 7.85 6.87 -7.29
CA TYR A 359 6.59 6.27 -7.68
C TYR A 359 6.09 5.19 -6.70
N CYS A 360 6.65 5.15 -5.49
CA CYS A 360 6.23 4.22 -4.44
C CYS A 360 5.04 4.75 -3.66
N ASP A 361 4.32 3.82 -3.04
CA ASP A 361 3.28 4.10 -2.06
C ASP A 361 3.89 4.53 -0.73
N SER A 362 3.17 5.38 -0.04
CA SER A 362 3.49 5.85 1.30
C SER A 362 2.20 6.06 2.11
N GLY A 363 2.17 5.60 3.34
CA GLY A 363 1.14 5.95 4.32
C GLY A 363 1.53 7.16 5.17
N MET A 364 2.79 7.64 5.11
CA MET A 364 3.23 8.80 5.89
C MET A 364 3.07 10.12 5.13
N ILE A 365 3.33 10.17 3.83
CA ILE A 365 3.21 11.40 3.03
C ILE A 365 1.77 11.94 2.96
N PRO A 366 0.70 11.12 2.81
CA PRO A 366 -0.66 11.62 2.64
C PRO A 366 -1.14 12.53 3.76
N TRP A 367 -0.95 12.12 5.01
CA TRP A 367 -1.46 12.90 6.13
C TRP A 367 -0.67 14.19 6.36
N LEU A 368 0.64 14.20 6.07
CA LEU A 368 1.44 15.42 6.10
C LEU A 368 0.90 16.46 5.11
N LEU A 369 0.55 16.01 3.90
CA LEU A 369 -0.06 16.88 2.89
C LEU A 369 -1.46 17.36 3.30
N VAL A 370 -2.26 16.52 3.96
CA VAL A 370 -3.60 16.89 4.43
C VAL A 370 -3.50 17.95 5.53
N ILE A 371 -2.60 17.82 6.52
CA ILE A 371 -2.45 18.85 7.57
C ILE A 371 -1.90 20.16 7.00
N GLU A 372 -1.07 20.10 5.94
CA GLU A 372 -0.66 21.30 5.22
C GLU A 372 -1.85 21.96 4.51
N LEU A 373 -2.74 21.20 3.88
CA LEU A 373 -3.95 21.71 3.25
C LEU A 373 -4.90 22.35 4.28
N VAL A 374 -5.16 21.67 5.40
CA VAL A 374 -5.95 22.21 6.53
C VAL A 374 -5.37 23.54 6.99
N SER A 375 -4.05 23.61 7.16
CA SER A 375 -3.38 24.84 7.60
C SER A 375 -3.48 25.98 6.58
N LYS A 376 -3.27 25.67 5.29
CA LYS A 376 -3.31 26.66 4.19
C LYS A 376 -4.70 27.21 3.94
N THR A 377 -5.71 26.35 3.99
CA THR A 377 -7.11 26.73 3.69
C THR A 377 -7.86 27.22 4.91
N GLN A 378 -7.37 26.92 6.11
CA GLN A 378 -8.07 27.13 7.37
C GLN A 378 -9.46 26.44 7.42
N GLN A 379 -9.57 25.32 6.70
CA GLN A 379 -10.77 24.49 6.65
C GLN A 379 -10.49 23.15 7.33
N SER A 380 -11.48 22.65 8.07
CA SER A 380 -11.39 21.30 8.63
C SER A 380 -11.40 20.21 7.54
N LEU A 381 -10.97 19.00 7.88
CA LEU A 381 -11.00 17.88 6.93
C LEU A 381 -12.44 17.57 6.45
N TYR A 382 -13.44 17.69 7.34
CA TYR A 382 -14.85 17.61 6.95
C TYR A 382 -15.22 18.64 5.89
N GLN A 383 -14.83 19.91 6.08
CA GLN A 383 -15.13 20.97 5.11
C GLN A 383 -14.44 20.71 3.77
N LEU A 384 -13.19 20.28 3.75
CA LEU A 384 -12.43 19.97 2.54
C LEU A 384 -13.04 18.80 1.74
N THR A 385 -13.63 17.80 2.42
CA THR A 385 -14.16 16.60 1.76
C THR A 385 -15.65 16.64 1.51
N SER A 386 -16.43 17.42 2.27
CA SER A 386 -17.90 17.44 2.22
C SER A 386 -18.46 17.82 0.85
N VAL A 387 -17.79 18.73 0.14
CA VAL A 387 -18.21 19.16 -1.21
C VAL A 387 -18.12 17.97 -2.18
N SER A 388 -17.00 17.27 -2.18
CA SER A 388 -16.80 16.08 -3.05
C SER A 388 -17.74 14.94 -2.68
N ILE A 389 -17.96 14.68 -1.37
CA ILE A 389 -18.90 13.67 -0.88
C ILE A 389 -20.33 13.98 -1.33
N SER A 390 -20.74 15.25 -1.25
CA SER A 390 -22.06 15.67 -1.71
C SER A 390 -22.20 15.62 -3.23
N LYS A 391 -21.13 15.94 -3.97
CA LYS A 391 -21.13 15.97 -5.44
C LYS A 391 -21.10 14.58 -6.05
N PHE A 392 -20.38 13.65 -5.42
CA PHE A 392 -20.20 12.28 -5.88
C PHE A 392 -20.43 11.27 -4.75
N PRO A 393 -21.70 11.10 -4.28
CA PRO A 393 -22.01 10.08 -3.29
C PRO A 393 -21.53 8.68 -3.74
N SER A 394 -20.93 7.93 -2.83
CA SER A 394 -20.29 6.64 -3.03
C SER A 394 -20.93 5.56 -2.17
N SER A 395 -20.99 4.34 -2.66
CA SER A 395 -21.38 3.15 -1.88
C SER A 395 -20.24 2.59 -1.02
N GLY A 396 -19.01 3.06 -1.24
CA GLY A 396 -17.83 2.29 -0.85
C GLY A 396 -17.73 0.97 -1.61
N GLU A 397 -16.86 0.07 -1.16
CA GLU A 397 -16.73 -1.28 -1.74
C GLU A 397 -17.67 -2.26 -1.01
N ILE A 398 -18.56 -2.89 -1.77
CA ILE A 398 -19.51 -3.90 -1.27
C ILE A 398 -19.06 -5.28 -1.77
N ASN A 399 -18.78 -6.19 -0.84
CA ASN A 399 -18.35 -7.55 -1.14
C ASN A 399 -19.52 -8.53 -1.01
N ARG A 400 -19.72 -9.41 -2.01
CA ARG A 400 -20.73 -10.47 -2.00
C ARG A 400 -20.14 -11.81 -2.48
N LYS A 401 -20.39 -12.87 -1.73
CA LYS A 401 -20.15 -14.25 -2.18
C LYS A 401 -21.23 -14.62 -3.18
N VAL A 402 -20.82 -15.17 -4.32
CA VAL A 402 -21.73 -15.64 -5.38
C VAL A 402 -21.22 -16.99 -5.89
N SER A 403 -22.13 -17.82 -6.38
CA SER A 403 -21.81 -19.16 -6.87
C SER A 403 -21.02 -19.11 -8.20
N ASN A 404 -21.36 -18.18 -9.09
CA ASN A 404 -20.71 -18.00 -10.38
C ASN A 404 -20.55 -16.53 -10.74
N PRO A 405 -19.37 -15.94 -10.43
CA PRO A 405 -19.08 -14.54 -10.73
C PRO A 405 -19.23 -14.17 -12.21
N ASP A 406 -18.84 -15.04 -13.14
CA ASP A 406 -18.89 -14.76 -14.58
C ASP A 406 -20.33 -14.63 -15.08
N LEU A 407 -21.22 -15.52 -14.63
CA LEU A 407 -22.65 -15.43 -14.96
C LEU A 407 -23.31 -14.18 -14.42
N VAL A 408 -22.95 -13.78 -13.18
CA VAL A 408 -23.46 -12.55 -12.58
C VAL A 408 -23.03 -11.34 -13.40
N ILE A 409 -21.75 -11.23 -13.74
CA ILE A 409 -21.22 -10.11 -14.55
C ILE A 409 -21.89 -10.08 -15.92
N ALA A 410 -22.06 -11.22 -16.58
CA ALA A 410 -22.74 -11.32 -17.87
C ALA A 410 -24.21 -10.89 -17.78
N SER A 411 -24.92 -11.27 -16.72
CA SER A 411 -26.32 -10.89 -16.50
C SER A 411 -26.48 -9.38 -16.28
N VAL A 412 -25.59 -8.78 -15.47
CA VAL A 412 -25.59 -7.32 -15.24
C VAL A 412 -25.25 -6.58 -16.52
N LEU A 413 -24.25 -7.04 -17.30
CA LEU A 413 -23.91 -6.47 -18.58
C LEU A 413 -25.12 -6.52 -19.56
N ALA A 414 -25.76 -7.69 -19.72
CA ALA A 414 -26.90 -7.85 -20.59
C ALA A 414 -28.08 -6.93 -20.22
N TYR A 415 -28.28 -6.68 -18.93
CA TYR A 415 -29.36 -5.83 -18.43
C TYR A 415 -29.13 -4.34 -18.71
N TYR A 416 -27.88 -3.86 -18.60
CA TYR A 416 -27.59 -2.42 -18.66
C TYR A 416 -26.93 -1.97 -19.97
N GLN A 417 -26.42 -2.85 -20.85
CA GLN A 417 -25.61 -2.47 -22.01
C GLN A 417 -26.29 -1.47 -22.95
N ASP A 418 -27.62 -1.59 -23.16
CA ASP A 418 -28.36 -0.71 -24.08
C ASP A 418 -28.63 0.69 -23.51
N CYS A 419 -28.43 0.87 -22.20
CA CYS A 419 -28.63 2.14 -21.50
C CYS A 419 -27.30 2.82 -21.10
N ALA A 420 -26.15 2.13 -21.28
CA ALA A 420 -24.87 2.65 -20.88
C ALA A 420 -24.35 3.73 -21.83
N VAL A 421 -23.83 4.82 -21.27
CA VAL A 421 -23.10 5.85 -22.01
C VAL A 421 -21.73 5.33 -22.43
N SER A 422 -21.08 4.56 -21.55
CA SER A 422 -19.81 3.87 -21.85
C SER A 422 -19.64 2.61 -21.03
N ILE A 423 -18.89 1.66 -21.59
CA ILE A 423 -18.55 0.40 -20.94
C ILE A 423 -17.03 0.23 -21.03
N ASP A 424 -16.40 -0.16 -19.92
CA ASP A 424 -14.97 -0.37 -19.80
C ASP A 424 -14.67 -1.68 -19.06
N TYR A 425 -13.54 -2.34 -19.41
CA TYR A 425 -13.11 -3.63 -18.88
C TYR A 425 -11.69 -3.61 -18.31
N VAL A 426 -11.13 -2.44 -18.02
CA VAL A 426 -9.76 -2.31 -17.49
C VAL A 426 -9.60 -3.03 -16.15
N ASP A 427 -10.60 -2.94 -15.26
CA ASP A 427 -10.62 -3.66 -13.97
C ASP A 427 -12.03 -4.20 -13.68
N GLY A 428 -12.37 -5.34 -14.28
CA GLY A 428 -13.72 -5.86 -14.26
C GLY A 428 -14.65 -5.12 -15.21
N LEU A 429 -15.97 -5.14 -14.94
CA LEU A 429 -16.98 -4.45 -15.70
C LEU A 429 -17.26 -3.08 -15.08
N SER A 430 -16.95 -2.00 -15.77
CA SER A 430 -17.35 -0.64 -15.41
C SER A 430 -18.37 -0.11 -16.40
N MET A 431 -19.49 0.44 -15.91
CA MET A 431 -20.52 1.01 -16.77
C MET A 431 -20.91 2.40 -16.27
N ASP A 432 -20.84 3.40 -17.17
CA ASP A 432 -21.28 4.76 -16.94
C ASP A 432 -22.69 4.94 -17.54
N MET A 433 -23.64 5.35 -16.70
CA MET A 433 -25.06 5.56 -17.05
C MET A 433 -25.38 7.07 -17.11
N GLY A 434 -24.38 7.95 -17.12
CA GLY A 434 -24.56 9.40 -17.15
C GLY A 434 -24.77 10.06 -15.79
N SER A 435 -25.81 9.67 -15.04
CA SER A 435 -26.11 10.18 -13.69
C SER A 435 -25.59 9.30 -12.56
N TRP A 436 -25.23 8.08 -12.86
CA TRP A 436 -24.62 7.10 -11.94
C TRP A 436 -23.71 6.16 -12.72
N ARG A 437 -22.78 5.52 -12.04
CA ARG A 437 -21.93 4.47 -12.62
C ARG A 437 -21.64 3.41 -11.58
N PHE A 438 -21.18 2.25 -12.05
CA PHE A 438 -20.67 1.20 -11.18
C PHE A 438 -19.43 0.53 -11.75
N ASN A 439 -18.66 -0.10 -10.86
CA ASN A 439 -17.63 -1.08 -11.19
C ASN A 439 -17.97 -2.40 -10.50
N LEU A 440 -17.91 -3.49 -11.25
CA LEU A 440 -18.21 -4.84 -10.79
C LEU A 440 -17.05 -5.75 -11.18
N ARG A 441 -16.34 -6.30 -10.19
CA ARG A 441 -15.15 -7.11 -10.42
C ARG A 441 -15.12 -8.37 -9.57
N GLN A 442 -14.47 -9.40 -10.09
CA GLN A 442 -14.19 -10.62 -9.33
C GLN A 442 -13.03 -10.40 -8.35
N SER A 443 -13.06 -11.11 -7.22
CA SER A 443 -11.88 -11.31 -6.41
C SER A 443 -10.96 -12.33 -7.07
N ASN A 444 -9.64 -12.08 -7.02
CA ASN A 444 -8.66 -13.02 -7.59
C ASN A 444 -8.43 -14.26 -6.70
N THR A 445 -8.94 -14.27 -5.47
CA THR A 445 -8.60 -15.27 -4.46
C THR A 445 -9.80 -16.01 -3.88
N GLU A 446 -11.01 -15.48 -4.04
CA GLU A 446 -12.24 -16.01 -3.46
C GLU A 446 -13.40 -15.89 -4.46
N PRO A 447 -14.45 -16.69 -4.36
CA PRO A 447 -15.68 -16.55 -5.16
C PRO A 447 -16.50 -15.35 -4.66
N LEU A 448 -15.91 -14.16 -4.78
CA LEU A 448 -16.47 -12.89 -4.38
C LEU A 448 -16.61 -11.96 -5.57
N ILE A 449 -17.71 -11.24 -5.62
CA ILE A 449 -17.86 -10.03 -6.43
C ILE A 449 -17.72 -8.81 -5.54
N ARG A 450 -17.02 -7.81 -6.05
CA ARG A 450 -16.83 -6.49 -5.47
C ARG A 450 -17.57 -5.48 -6.30
N LEU A 451 -18.49 -4.77 -5.67
CA LEU A 451 -19.33 -3.74 -6.28
C LEU A 451 -18.98 -2.38 -5.70
N ASN A 452 -18.78 -1.41 -6.58
CA ASN A 452 -18.68 0.01 -6.25
C ASN A 452 -19.70 0.79 -7.09
N VAL A 453 -20.43 1.71 -6.47
CA VAL A 453 -21.43 2.57 -7.14
C VAL A 453 -21.20 4.01 -6.73
N GLU A 454 -21.22 4.92 -7.70
CA GLU A 454 -21.21 6.37 -7.45
C GLU A 454 -22.31 7.08 -8.25
N THR A 455 -22.81 8.20 -7.73
CA THR A 455 -23.85 9.00 -8.37
C THR A 455 -23.46 10.48 -8.41
N LYS A 456 -24.09 11.27 -9.28
CA LYS A 456 -23.93 12.73 -9.31
C LYS A 456 -25.02 13.37 -8.46
N GLN A 457 -24.65 13.91 -7.29
CA GLN A 457 -25.51 14.70 -6.39
C GLN A 457 -26.83 14.00 -5.98
N ASN A 458 -26.90 12.68 -6.01
CA ASN A 458 -28.15 11.96 -5.78
C ASN A 458 -27.95 10.72 -4.88
N PRO A 459 -27.95 10.89 -3.53
CA PRO A 459 -27.82 9.79 -2.59
C PRO A 459 -29.01 8.81 -2.60
N THR A 460 -30.21 9.26 -2.99
CA THR A 460 -31.38 8.39 -3.14
C THR A 460 -31.17 7.42 -4.31
N LEU A 461 -30.76 7.94 -5.48
CA LEU A 461 -30.41 7.12 -6.63
C LEU A 461 -29.28 6.12 -6.30
N LEU A 462 -28.29 6.54 -5.52
CA LEU A 462 -27.24 5.64 -5.05
C LEU A 462 -27.82 4.44 -4.30
N SER A 463 -28.67 4.70 -3.31
CA SER A 463 -29.32 3.65 -2.51
C SER A 463 -30.15 2.69 -3.37
N ASP A 464 -30.91 3.24 -4.34
CA ASP A 464 -31.76 2.46 -5.21
C ASP A 464 -30.93 1.57 -6.17
N LYS A 465 -29.87 2.13 -6.76
CA LYS A 465 -28.99 1.38 -7.68
C LYS A 465 -28.14 0.33 -6.97
N VAL A 466 -27.71 0.61 -5.75
CA VAL A 466 -27.07 -0.41 -4.91
C VAL A 466 -28.00 -1.58 -4.64
N LYS A 467 -29.27 -1.32 -4.26
CA LYS A 467 -30.26 -2.39 -4.02
C LYS A 467 -30.55 -3.18 -5.30
N GLU A 468 -30.73 -2.51 -6.42
CA GLU A 468 -30.97 -3.12 -7.73
C GLU A 468 -29.80 -4.03 -8.14
N LEU A 469 -28.56 -3.52 -8.10
CA LEU A 469 -27.38 -4.32 -8.43
C LEU A 469 -27.17 -5.51 -7.48
N LEU A 470 -27.43 -5.34 -6.18
CA LEU A 470 -27.34 -6.42 -5.20
C LEU A 470 -28.34 -7.55 -5.47
N SER A 471 -29.47 -7.29 -6.17
CA SER A 471 -30.42 -8.34 -6.55
C SER A 471 -29.89 -9.29 -7.62
N PHE A 472 -28.84 -8.92 -8.37
CA PHE A 472 -28.13 -9.81 -9.28
C PHE A 472 -27.05 -10.65 -8.56
N LEU A 473 -26.62 -10.23 -7.38
CA LEU A 473 -25.51 -10.84 -6.63
C LEU A 473 -26.04 -11.89 -5.62
N VAL A 474 -26.86 -12.82 -6.09
CA VAL A 474 -27.50 -13.86 -5.28
C VAL A 474 -26.84 -15.22 -5.54
#